data_c6e9aa24c9697e44bcaf12a059432b14
#
_entry.id   c6e9aa24c9697e44bcaf12a059432b14
#
_cell.length_a   1.000
_cell.length_b   1.000
_cell.length_c   1.000
_cell.angle_alpha   90.00
_cell.angle_beta   90.00
_cell.angle_gamma   90.00
#
_symmetry.space_group_name_H-M   'P 1'
#
loop_
_entity.id
_entity.type
_entity.pdbx_description
1 polymer ?
#
loop_
_entity_poly.entity_id
_entity_poly.type
_entity_poly.pdbx_seq_one_letter_code
_entity_poly.pdbx_strand_id
1 'polypeptide(L)'
;MPSSRQPYLTAKLQGFGTTIFAEMSALAVATGSINLGQGFPDTDAPREVLDATIAAINSELNQYPPGPGMPVLRHAVAAHQQHWYGLNYDADTEVLITCGATEALAGALLGLLDTGDEVVVFDPLFDSYAPCIAMAGAVPKPVPLRPPSYTFDADQLRAAVTPKTKLILLNTPHNPTGRVFSMEEMQIIADLAIERDLIVLTDEVYEHLTFDGARHIPMAALPGMRERTLSISSGGKTFNTTGWKVGWLCGPPPLVQAARTAKQFLTYVSSGPFQPAIAVGLALPDQFFHDVAADLQAKRDHLLPGLRAAGFDVYDTSATYFVTADIRPLRPDGDGMAFCRELPDRCGVVAIPNEVLYLDKAAGRHLVRFAFCKRIEVLDEAAQRLATLHR
;
A
#
# COMPACT_ATOMS: atom_id res chain seq x y z
N MET A 1 10.64 10.86 27.53
CA MET A 1 9.60 11.56 28.29
C MET A 1 8.27 10.89 28.01
N PRO A 2 7.39 10.64 28.99
CA PRO A 2 6.07 10.09 28.66
C PRO A 2 5.34 11.12 27.77
N SER A 3 4.88 10.67 26.61
CA SER A 3 4.07 11.51 25.70
C SER A 3 2.84 11.98 26.49
N SER A 4 2.62 13.29 26.54
CA SER A 4 1.42 13.85 27.16
C SER A 4 0.20 13.26 26.45
N ARG A 5 -0.66 12.57 27.22
CA ARG A 5 -1.90 11.99 26.70
C ARG A 5 -2.76 13.09 26.06
N GLN A 6 -3.14 12.90 24.80
CA GLN A 6 -4.11 13.79 24.16
C GLN A 6 -5.48 13.61 24.85
N PRO A 7 -6.09 14.65 25.42
CA PRO A 7 -7.20 14.51 26.37
C PRO A 7 -8.47 13.86 25.80
N TYR A 8 -8.72 14.00 24.50
CA TYR A 8 -9.93 13.47 23.84
C TYR A 8 -9.69 12.23 22.99
N LEU A 9 -8.44 11.80 22.81
CA LEU A 9 -8.12 10.64 22.00
C LEU A 9 -8.25 9.37 22.85
N THR A 10 -8.85 8.32 22.26
CA THR A 10 -8.97 7.01 22.96
C THR A 10 -7.59 6.40 23.22
N ALA A 11 -7.49 5.56 24.26
CA ALA A 11 -6.22 4.94 24.65
C ALA A 11 -5.53 4.20 23.51
N LYS A 12 -6.29 3.47 22.68
CA LYS A 12 -5.76 2.69 21.55
C LYS A 12 -5.20 3.54 20.41
N LEU A 13 -5.51 4.82 20.36
CA LEU A 13 -5.04 5.74 19.32
C LEU A 13 -4.02 6.77 19.83
N GLN A 14 -3.66 6.75 21.10
CA GLN A 14 -2.72 7.72 21.72
C GLN A 14 -1.34 7.74 21.04
N GLY A 15 -0.91 6.63 20.43
CA GLY A 15 0.38 6.54 19.72
C GLY A 15 0.36 7.10 18.29
N PHE A 16 -0.83 7.47 17.78
CA PHE A 16 -1.01 7.92 16.40
C PHE A 16 -1.44 9.39 16.38
N GLY A 17 -0.67 10.21 15.67
CA GLY A 17 -0.92 11.66 15.54
C GLY A 17 -1.14 12.09 14.09
N THR A 18 -0.84 13.37 13.80
CA THR A 18 -0.77 13.86 12.42
C THR A 18 0.25 13.05 11.65
N THR A 19 -0.13 12.54 10.48
CA THR A 19 0.77 11.71 9.68
C THR A 19 1.93 12.54 9.16
N ILE A 20 3.12 11.91 9.08
CA ILE A 20 4.30 12.53 8.46
C ILE A 20 4.02 12.96 7.02
N PHE A 21 3.14 12.26 6.31
CA PHE A 21 2.73 12.60 4.96
C PHE A 21 2.05 13.95 4.87
N ALA A 22 1.21 14.30 5.85
CA ALA A 22 0.57 15.62 5.93
C ALA A 22 1.61 16.71 6.26
N GLU A 23 2.52 16.45 7.22
CA GLU A 23 3.60 17.35 7.59
C GLU A 23 4.50 17.66 6.37
N MET A 24 4.99 16.62 5.70
CA MET A 24 5.90 16.77 4.55
C MET A 24 5.21 17.42 3.35
N SER A 25 3.91 17.17 3.14
CA SER A 25 3.15 17.85 2.08
C SER A 25 2.96 19.35 2.36
N ALA A 26 2.66 19.71 3.60
CA ALA A 26 2.57 21.10 4.01
C ALA A 26 3.93 21.80 3.86
N LEU A 27 5.02 21.13 4.22
CA LEU A 27 6.37 21.65 4.06
C LEU A 27 6.72 21.85 2.58
N ALA A 28 6.37 20.90 1.70
CA ALA A 28 6.58 21.03 0.26
C ALA A 28 5.88 22.27 -0.31
N VAL A 29 4.62 22.50 0.09
CA VAL A 29 3.85 23.69 -0.34
C VAL A 29 4.48 24.98 0.20
N ALA A 30 4.84 25.01 1.48
CA ALA A 30 5.40 26.19 2.14
C ALA A 30 6.74 26.64 1.53
N THR A 31 7.56 25.67 1.08
CA THR A 31 8.92 25.92 0.54
C THR A 31 8.98 25.93 -1.00
N GLY A 32 7.89 25.62 -1.70
CA GLY A 32 7.91 25.46 -3.17
C GLY A 32 8.79 24.27 -3.62
N SER A 33 8.95 23.26 -2.76
CA SER A 33 9.81 22.11 -3.02
C SER A 33 9.12 21.04 -3.85
N ILE A 34 9.91 20.27 -4.62
CA ILE A 34 9.44 19.11 -5.36
C ILE A 34 9.11 17.99 -4.34
N ASN A 35 7.84 17.55 -4.34
CA ASN A 35 7.39 16.53 -3.40
C ASN A 35 7.58 15.11 -3.97
N LEU A 36 8.70 14.47 -3.64
CA LEU A 36 8.95 13.05 -3.85
C LEU A 36 8.58 12.18 -2.64
N GLY A 37 8.01 12.76 -1.59
CA GLY A 37 7.54 12.02 -0.41
C GLY A 37 6.20 11.33 -0.62
N GLN A 38 5.30 11.98 -1.36
CA GLN A 38 3.93 11.50 -1.57
C GLN A 38 3.82 10.50 -2.72
N GLY A 39 3.23 9.35 -2.40
CA GLY A 39 2.97 8.26 -3.34
C GLY A 39 1.68 8.44 -4.14
N PHE A 40 1.56 9.55 -4.87
CA PHE A 40 0.53 9.72 -5.88
C PHE A 40 1.15 10.30 -7.16
N PRO A 41 0.72 9.80 -8.34
CA PRO A 41 1.16 10.31 -9.63
C PRO A 41 0.77 11.78 -9.85
N ASP A 42 1.52 12.47 -10.70
CA ASP A 42 1.20 13.82 -11.21
C ASP A 42 0.62 13.77 -12.65
N THR A 43 0.15 12.60 -13.05
CA THR A 43 -0.55 12.32 -14.31
C THR A 43 -1.97 11.84 -14.02
N ASP A 44 -2.90 12.17 -14.90
CA ASP A 44 -4.30 11.77 -14.79
C ASP A 44 -4.54 10.28 -15.10
N ALA A 45 -5.77 9.83 -14.82
CA ALA A 45 -6.28 8.54 -15.24
C ALA A 45 -6.32 8.39 -16.76
N PRO A 46 -6.39 7.14 -17.27
CA PRO A 46 -6.68 6.87 -18.69
C PRO A 46 -7.94 7.58 -19.17
N ARG A 47 -7.91 8.04 -20.41
CA ARG A 47 -9.01 8.81 -20.98
C ARG A 47 -10.35 8.08 -20.94
N GLU A 48 -10.31 6.76 -21.19
CA GLU A 48 -11.48 5.88 -21.14
C GLU A 48 -12.12 5.85 -19.75
N VAL A 49 -11.30 5.87 -18.69
CA VAL A 49 -11.75 5.89 -17.30
C VAL A 49 -12.34 7.25 -16.93
N LEU A 50 -11.72 8.34 -17.39
CA LEU A 50 -12.25 9.71 -17.19
C LEU A 50 -13.60 9.89 -17.89
N ASP A 51 -13.71 9.50 -19.17
CA ASP A 51 -14.92 9.63 -19.95
C ASP A 51 -16.06 8.78 -19.38
N ALA A 52 -15.76 7.56 -18.90
CA ALA A 52 -16.74 6.72 -18.24
C ALA A 52 -17.28 7.35 -16.94
N THR A 53 -16.44 8.05 -16.17
CA THR A 53 -16.89 8.79 -14.99
C THR A 53 -17.83 9.94 -15.35
N ILE A 54 -17.48 10.72 -16.38
CA ILE A 54 -18.31 11.83 -16.86
C ILE A 54 -19.67 11.30 -17.35
N ALA A 55 -19.66 10.21 -18.10
CA ALA A 55 -20.89 9.54 -18.56
C ALA A 55 -21.74 9.05 -17.39
N ALA A 56 -21.13 8.45 -16.35
CA ALA A 56 -21.85 7.97 -15.18
C ALA A 56 -22.51 9.11 -14.39
N ILE A 57 -21.84 10.24 -14.22
CA ILE A 57 -22.39 11.44 -13.59
C ILE A 57 -23.61 11.96 -14.39
N ASN A 58 -23.47 12.05 -15.70
CA ASN A 58 -24.53 12.56 -16.60
C ASN A 58 -25.70 11.59 -16.76
N SER A 59 -25.52 10.30 -16.51
CA SER A 59 -26.58 9.27 -16.54
C SER A 59 -27.27 9.04 -15.19
N GLU A 60 -27.18 10.01 -14.29
CA GLU A 60 -27.87 10.06 -12.99
C GLU A 60 -27.45 8.95 -11.99
N LEU A 61 -26.30 8.32 -12.17
CA LEU A 61 -25.73 7.34 -11.21
C LEU A 61 -25.14 8.03 -9.97
N ASN A 62 -25.89 8.99 -9.39
CA ASN A 62 -25.45 9.85 -8.31
C ASN A 62 -26.09 9.50 -6.95
N GLN A 63 -26.97 8.50 -6.92
CA GLN A 63 -27.59 8.01 -5.70
C GLN A 63 -26.77 6.88 -5.07
N TYR A 64 -27.15 6.46 -3.87
CA TYR A 64 -26.48 5.36 -3.18
C TYR A 64 -26.43 4.09 -4.02
N PRO A 65 -25.23 3.58 -4.33
CA PRO A 65 -25.11 2.27 -4.97
C PRO A 65 -25.47 1.14 -3.97
N PRO A 66 -25.60 -0.11 -4.45
CA PRO A 66 -25.77 -1.26 -3.57
C PRO A 66 -24.65 -1.40 -2.54
N GLY A 67 -24.96 -1.83 -1.31
CA GLY A 67 -23.99 -1.98 -0.22
C GLY A 67 -22.73 -2.79 -0.55
N PRO A 68 -22.80 -3.92 -1.28
CA PRO A 68 -21.61 -4.66 -1.74
C PRO A 68 -20.83 -3.97 -2.85
N GLY A 69 -21.38 -2.91 -3.45
CA GLY A 69 -20.87 -2.27 -4.66
C GLY A 69 -21.73 -2.60 -5.89
N MET A 70 -21.56 -1.81 -6.95
CA MET A 70 -22.29 -1.98 -8.20
C MET A 70 -21.94 -3.31 -8.86
N PRO A 71 -22.91 -4.06 -9.40
CA PRO A 71 -22.65 -5.34 -10.07
C PRO A 71 -21.61 -5.23 -11.18
N VAL A 72 -21.65 -4.15 -11.98
CA VAL A 72 -20.69 -3.94 -13.08
C VAL A 72 -19.23 -3.95 -12.58
N LEU A 73 -18.96 -3.35 -11.43
CA LEU A 73 -17.58 -3.35 -10.88
C LEU A 73 -17.24 -4.69 -10.22
N ARG A 74 -18.17 -5.31 -9.48
CA ARG A 74 -17.94 -6.61 -8.85
C ARG A 74 -17.62 -7.70 -9.89
N HIS A 75 -18.38 -7.73 -10.99
CA HIS A 75 -18.11 -8.64 -12.12
C HIS A 75 -16.79 -8.31 -12.83
N ALA A 76 -16.45 -7.03 -13.01
CA ALA A 76 -15.17 -6.63 -13.59
C ALA A 76 -13.99 -7.07 -12.71
N VAL A 77 -14.08 -6.94 -11.39
CA VAL A 77 -13.06 -7.42 -10.43
C VAL A 77 -12.93 -8.94 -10.52
N ALA A 78 -14.04 -9.70 -10.50
CA ALA A 78 -13.99 -11.15 -10.61
C ALA A 78 -13.37 -11.62 -11.94
N ALA A 79 -13.75 -10.98 -13.04
CA ALA A 79 -13.17 -11.27 -14.37
C ALA A 79 -11.66 -10.94 -14.44
N HIS A 80 -11.23 -9.83 -13.83
CA HIS A 80 -9.84 -9.43 -13.75
C HIS A 80 -9.00 -10.44 -12.96
N GLN A 81 -9.48 -10.89 -11.79
CA GLN A 81 -8.82 -11.91 -10.97
C GLN A 81 -8.73 -13.26 -11.68
N GLN A 82 -9.78 -13.64 -12.44
CA GLN A 82 -9.74 -14.84 -13.28
C GLN A 82 -8.72 -14.71 -14.40
N HIS A 83 -8.71 -13.57 -15.10
CA HIS A 83 -7.84 -13.34 -16.26
C HIS A 83 -6.35 -13.36 -15.87
N TRP A 84 -5.97 -12.59 -14.84
CA TRP A 84 -4.56 -12.41 -14.46
C TRP A 84 -4.00 -13.54 -13.60
N TYR A 85 -4.84 -14.16 -12.76
CA TYR A 85 -4.36 -15.05 -11.69
C TYR A 85 -5.05 -16.42 -11.67
N GLY A 86 -6.04 -16.66 -12.54
CA GLY A 86 -6.80 -17.92 -12.55
C GLY A 86 -7.73 -18.08 -11.34
N LEU A 87 -7.98 -17.01 -10.59
CA LEU A 87 -8.82 -17.02 -9.39
C LEU A 87 -10.28 -16.77 -9.73
N ASN A 88 -11.10 -17.80 -9.57
CA ASN A 88 -12.54 -17.72 -9.79
C ASN A 88 -13.25 -17.22 -8.52
N TYR A 89 -13.79 -16.00 -8.57
CA TYR A 89 -14.61 -15.43 -7.52
C TYR A 89 -16.06 -15.27 -7.99
N ASP A 90 -17.01 -15.64 -7.12
CA ASP A 90 -18.40 -15.26 -7.31
C ASP A 90 -18.57 -13.77 -7.01
N ALA A 91 -18.92 -12.99 -8.04
CA ALA A 91 -19.04 -11.55 -7.92
C ALA A 91 -20.10 -11.10 -6.90
N ASP A 92 -21.09 -11.92 -6.58
CA ASP A 92 -22.17 -11.55 -5.67
C ASP A 92 -21.87 -11.84 -4.21
N THR A 93 -21.06 -12.85 -3.92
CA THR A 93 -20.79 -13.31 -2.56
C THR A 93 -19.33 -13.18 -2.10
N GLU A 94 -18.38 -13.09 -3.06
CA GLU A 94 -16.93 -13.13 -2.78
C GLU A 94 -16.20 -11.84 -3.16
N VAL A 95 -16.91 -10.81 -3.65
CA VAL A 95 -16.36 -9.49 -3.99
C VAL A 95 -17.10 -8.40 -3.24
N LEU A 96 -16.37 -7.55 -2.52
CA LEU A 96 -16.90 -6.38 -1.82
C LEU A 96 -16.16 -5.11 -2.27
N ILE A 97 -16.92 -4.11 -2.74
CA ILE A 97 -16.37 -2.79 -3.10
C ILE A 97 -16.32 -1.89 -1.86
N THR A 98 -15.24 -1.13 -1.75
CA THR A 98 -14.93 -0.30 -0.58
C THR A 98 -14.46 1.10 -0.97
N CYS A 99 -14.45 2.03 -0.01
CA CYS A 99 -13.83 3.35 -0.17
C CYS A 99 -12.30 3.26 -0.16
N GLY A 100 -11.73 2.67 -1.21
CA GLY A 100 -10.32 2.36 -1.36
C GLY A 100 -9.87 1.20 -0.45
N ALA A 101 -8.61 0.79 -0.62
CA ALA A 101 -8.01 -0.31 0.13
C ALA A 101 -7.98 -0.06 1.65
N THR A 102 -7.88 1.21 2.09
CA THR A 102 -7.87 1.54 3.53
C THR A 102 -9.17 1.13 4.23
N GLU A 103 -10.33 1.32 3.59
CA GLU A 103 -11.59 0.83 4.16
C GLU A 103 -11.69 -0.69 4.09
N ALA A 104 -11.23 -1.32 3.02
CA ALA A 104 -11.18 -2.78 2.92
C ALA A 104 -10.36 -3.38 4.09
N LEU A 105 -9.19 -2.80 4.36
CA LEU A 105 -8.33 -3.15 5.49
C LEU A 105 -9.06 -2.96 6.84
N ALA A 106 -9.59 -1.75 7.07
CA ALA A 106 -10.27 -1.45 8.34
C ALA A 106 -11.50 -2.32 8.55
N GLY A 107 -12.32 -2.52 7.51
CA GLY A 107 -13.50 -3.38 7.55
C GLY A 107 -13.16 -4.84 7.83
N ALA A 108 -12.10 -5.37 7.20
CA ALA A 108 -11.62 -6.72 7.45
C ALA A 108 -11.13 -6.89 8.90
N LEU A 109 -10.25 -6.00 9.38
CA LEU A 109 -9.70 -6.09 10.72
C LEU A 109 -10.78 -5.91 11.82
N LEU A 110 -11.70 -4.93 11.64
CA LEU A 110 -12.81 -4.72 12.59
C LEU A 110 -13.85 -5.84 12.56
N GLY A 111 -14.02 -6.51 11.43
CA GLY A 111 -14.98 -7.60 11.29
C GLY A 111 -14.46 -8.98 11.71
N LEU A 112 -13.14 -9.16 11.76
CA LEU A 112 -12.51 -10.47 11.97
C LEU A 112 -11.78 -10.61 13.32
N LEU A 113 -11.46 -9.50 13.99
CA LEU A 113 -10.61 -9.50 15.18
C LEU A 113 -11.39 -9.09 16.43
N ASP A 114 -11.15 -9.81 17.51
CA ASP A 114 -11.55 -9.45 18.85
C ASP A 114 -10.42 -8.74 19.62
N THR A 115 -10.79 -8.06 20.71
CA THR A 115 -9.80 -7.41 21.56
C THR A 115 -8.82 -8.41 22.17
N GLY A 116 -7.55 -8.21 21.91
CA GLY A 116 -6.46 -9.06 22.39
C GLY A 116 -5.99 -10.11 21.39
N ASP A 117 -6.64 -10.22 20.22
CA ASP A 117 -6.11 -11.02 19.10
C ASP A 117 -4.78 -10.44 18.60
N GLU A 118 -3.95 -11.30 18.05
CA GLU A 118 -2.66 -10.91 17.49
C GLU A 118 -2.67 -11.01 15.97
N VAL A 119 -2.03 -10.01 15.34
CA VAL A 119 -1.84 -9.91 13.89
C VAL A 119 -0.36 -9.92 13.57
N VAL A 120 0.11 -10.94 12.87
CA VAL A 120 1.47 -10.95 12.33
C VAL A 120 1.55 -9.94 11.19
N VAL A 121 2.56 -9.07 11.22
CA VAL A 121 2.83 -8.04 10.22
C VAL A 121 4.30 -8.05 9.83
N PHE A 122 4.61 -7.64 8.59
CA PHE A 122 6.00 -7.51 8.14
C PHE A 122 6.46 -6.06 8.29
N ASP A 123 7.51 -5.84 9.08
CA ASP A 123 8.04 -4.52 9.45
C ASP A 123 9.24 -4.14 8.54
N PRO A 124 9.18 -3.04 7.75
CA PRO A 124 8.26 -1.91 7.86
C PRO A 124 6.86 -2.15 7.29
N LEU A 125 5.89 -1.32 7.73
CA LEU A 125 4.48 -1.42 7.30
C LEU A 125 4.01 -0.11 6.65
N PHE A 126 2.95 -0.21 5.86
CA PHE A 126 2.18 0.96 5.46
C PHE A 126 1.50 1.58 6.69
N ASP A 127 1.45 2.92 6.74
CA ASP A 127 1.08 3.70 7.93
C ASP A 127 -0.32 3.41 8.49
N SER A 128 -1.24 2.92 7.66
CA SER A 128 -2.61 2.61 8.09
C SER A 128 -2.74 1.27 8.83
N TYR A 129 -1.75 0.36 8.74
CA TYR A 129 -1.90 -0.99 9.31
C TYR A 129 -1.94 -0.97 10.83
N ALA A 130 -0.94 -0.37 11.46
CA ALA A 130 -0.87 -0.31 12.92
C ALA A 130 -2.09 0.39 13.57
N PRO A 131 -2.56 1.58 13.08
CA PRO A 131 -3.76 2.19 13.64
C PRO A 131 -5.04 1.35 13.38
N CYS A 132 -5.18 0.69 12.23
CA CYS A 132 -6.35 -0.17 11.97
C CYS A 132 -6.37 -1.40 12.89
N ILE A 133 -5.21 -2.04 13.13
CA ILE A 133 -5.06 -3.13 14.11
C ILE A 133 -5.42 -2.63 15.51
N ALA A 134 -4.92 -1.46 15.91
CA ALA A 134 -5.24 -0.86 17.21
C ALA A 134 -6.73 -0.51 17.35
N MET A 135 -7.39 0.00 16.29
CA MET A 135 -8.83 0.26 16.30
C MET A 135 -9.64 -1.02 16.52
N ALA A 136 -9.23 -2.14 15.97
CA ALA A 136 -9.83 -3.45 16.22
C ALA A 136 -9.56 -3.97 17.65
N GLY A 137 -8.66 -3.34 18.40
CA GLY A 137 -8.27 -3.79 19.75
C GLY A 137 -7.23 -4.92 19.71
N ALA A 138 -6.68 -5.24 18.56
CA ALA A 138 -5.69 -6.28 18.35
C ALA A 138 -4.25 -5.76 18.53
N VAL A 139 -3.30 -6.68 18.55
CA VAL A 139 -1.88 -6.41 18.82
C VAL A 139 -1.02 -6.84 17.62
N PRO A 140 -0.23 -5.93 17.02
CA PRO A 140 0.68 -6.32 15.94
C PRO A 140 1.88 -7.13 16.48
N LYS A 141 2.25 -8.18 15.73
CA LYS A 141 3.42 -9.04 15.96
C LYS A 141 4.38 -8.86 14.79
N PRO A 142 5.41 -8.00 14.90
CA PRO A 142 6.26 -7.69 13.77
C PRO A 142 7.24 -8.81 13.43
N VAL A 143 7.38 -9.07 12.13
CA VAL A 143 8.44 -9.85 11.52
C VAL A 143 9.33 -8.90 10.74
N PRO A 144 10.61 -8.72 11.11
CA PRO A 144 11.45 -7.72 10.47
C PRO A 144 11.83 -8.10 9.03
N LEU A 145 11.65 -7.15 8.11
CA LEU A 145 12.26 -7.16 6.78
C LEU A 145 13.52 -6.29 6.83
N ARG A 146 14.68 -6.88 6.59
CA ARG A 146 15.95 -6.17 6.75
C ARG A 146 16.60 -5.79 5.41
N PRO A 147 17.08 -4.52 5.29
CA PRO A 147 17.82 -4.12 4.12
C PRO A 147 19.14 -4.91 4.00
N PRO A 148 19.73 -5.04 2.79
CA PRO A 148 19.24 -4.46 1.53
C PRO A 148 18.14 -5.26 0.85
N SER A 149 18.02 -6.57 1.11
CA SER A 149 17.11 -7.49 0.40
C SER A 149 15.67 -7.45 0.90
N TYR A 150 15.47 -6.98 2.12
CA TYR A 150 14.16 -6.97 2.80
C TYR A 150 13.48 -8.35 2.87
N THR A 151 14.26 -9.44 2.92
CA THR A 151 13.77 -10.79 3.19
C THR A 151 13.45 -10.94 4.68
N PHE A 152 12.58 -11.88 5.01
CA PHE A 152 12.30 -12.26 6.39
C PHE A 152 12.99 -13.60 6.75
N ASP A 153 13.16 -13.80 8.03
CA ASP A 153 13.62 -15.07 8.61
C ASP A 153 12.40 -15.94 8.94
N ALA A 154 12.37 -17.17 8.42
CA ALA A 154 11.26 -18.11 8.63
C ALA A 154 11.09 -18.50 10.10
N ASP A 155 12.17 -18.60 10.89
CA ASP A 155 12.10 -18.89 12.31
C ASP A 155 11.53 -17.72 13.10
N GLN A 156 11.86 -16.49 12.71
CA GLN A 156 11.26 -15.28 13.29
C GLN A 156 9.76 -15.18 12.96
N LEU A 157 9.36 -15.54 11.74
CA LEU A 157 7.95 -15.61 11.36
C LEU A 157 7.21 -16.67 12.22
N ARG A 158 7.76 -17.86 12.36
CA ARG A 158 7.18 -18.93 13.23
C ARG A 158 7.09 -18.47 14.70
N ALA A 159 8.11 -17.80 15.21
CA ALA A 159 8.15 -17.31 16.59
C ALA A 159 7.15 -16.17 16.84
N ALA A 160 6.77 -15.39 15.81
CA ALA A 160 5.76 -14.35 15.93
C ALA A 160 4.33 -14.89 16.08
N VAL A 161 4.08 -16.14 15.68
CA VAL A 161 2.77 -16.79 15.79
C VAL A 161 2.61 -17.43 17.17
N THR A 162 1.54 -17.03 17.89
CA THR A 162 1.16 -17.53 19.20
C THR A 162 -0.26 -18.12 19.16
N PRO A 163 -0.75 -18.75 20.24
CA PRO A 163 -2.16 -19.18 20.31
C PRO A 163 -3.19 -18.07 20.20
N LYS A 164 -2.78 -16.79 20.30
CA LYS A 164 -3.64 -15.60 20.12
C LYS A 164 -3.60 -15.05 18.69
N THR A 165 -2.69 -15.54 17.87
CA THR A 165 -2.58 -15.06 16.49
C THR A 165 -3.79 -15.53 15.69
N LYS A 166 -4.49 -14.57 15.10
CA LYS A 166 -5.68 -14.79 14.29
C LYS A 166 -5.41 -14.60 12.81
N LEU A 167 -4.49 -13.67 12.48
CA LEU A 167 -4.34 -13.18 11.12
C LEU A 167 -2.87 -12.85 10.81
N ILE A 168 -2.45 -13.11 9.57
CA ILE A 168 -1.24 -12.58 8.96
C ILE A 168 -1.64 -11.47 8.00
N LEU A 169 -1.11 -10.26 8.16
CA LEU A 169 -1.28 -9.15 7.23
C LEU A 169 -0.03 -9.02 6.37
N LEU A 170 -0.18 -9.26 5.08
CA LEU A 170 0.89 -9.22 4.08
C LEU A 170 0.63 -8.12 3.07
N ASN A 171 1.64 -7.31 2.74
CA ASN A 171 1.61 -6.38 1.62
C ASN A 171 2.59 -6.85 0.54
N THR A 172 2.09 -7.17 -0.64
CA THR A 172 2.91 -7.60 -1.78
C THR A 172 2.24 -7.20 -3.10
N PRO A 173 2.93 -6.46 -3.98
CA PRO A 173 4.26 -5.83 -3.82
C PRO A 173 4.32 -4.85 -2.64
N HIS A 174 5.47 -4.74 -2.00
CA HIS A 174 5.60 -4.19 -0.65
C HIS A 174 5.92 -2.68 -0.62
N ASN A 175 5.10 -1.91 0.05
CA ASN A 175 5.37 -0.51 0.41
C ASN A 175 5.85 -0.44 1.89
N PRO A 176 7.04 0.10 2.20
CA PRO A 176 7.83 1.06 1.39
C PRO A 176 9.01 0.49 0.58
N THR A 177 9.29 -0.80 0.65
CA THR A 177 10.56 -1.36 0.20
C THR A 177 10.65 -1.59 -1.32
N GLY A 178 9.49 -1.67 -2.01
CA GLY A 178 9.42 -1.93 -3.44
C GLY A 178 9.82 -3.36 -3.84
N ARG A 179 9.87 -4.30 -2.87
CA ARG A 179 10.12 -5.70 -3.17
C ARG A 179 8.84 -6.46 -3.53
N VAL A 180 9.01 -7.59 -4.21
CA VAL A 180 7.99 -8.64 -4.39
C VAL A 180 8.43 -9.86 -3.61
N PHE A 181 7.52 -10.49 -2.86
CA PHE A 181 7.83 -11.73 -2.16
C PHE A 181 7.99 -12.88 -3.16
N SER A 182 9.04 -13.70 -2.97
CA SER A 182 9.30 -14.85 -3.83
C SER A 182 8.27 -15.97 -3.61
N MET A 183 8.18 -16.90 -4.56
CA MET A 183 7.32 -18.08 -4.41
C MET A 183 7.66 -18.88 -3.14
N GLU A 184 8.95 -19.02 -2.82
CA GLU A 184 9.39 -19.72 -1.60
C GLU A 184 8.93 -19.00 -0.34
N GLU A 185 9.04 -17.69 -0.27
CA GLU A 185 8.56 -16.90 0.85
C GLU A 185 7.04 -16.97 0.99
N MET A 186 6.32 -16.88 -0.13
CA MET A 186 4.86 -17.02 -0.16
C MET A 186 4.44 -18.41 0.32
N GLN A 187 5.16 -19.46 -0.08
CA GLN A 187 4.90 -20.83 0.37
C GLN A 187 5.15 -21.00 1.88
N ILE A 188 6.22 -20.44 2.43
CA ILE A 188 6.50 -20.46 3.88
C ILE A 188 5.35 -19.82 4.67
N ILE A 189 4.82 -18.69 4.19
CA ILE A 189 3.68 -18.00 4.81
C ILE A 189 2.42 -18.88 4.70
N ALA A 190 2.17 -19.46 3.53
CA ALA A 190 1.01 -20.30 3.28
C ALA A 190 1.02 -21.57 4.16
N ASP A 191 2.16 -22.27 4.22
CA ASP A 191 2.31 -23.46 5.03
C ASP A 191 2.05 -23.19 6.52
N LEU A 192 2.58 -22.07 7.03
CA LEU A 192 2.35 -21.65 8.41
C LEU A 192 0.88 -21.26 8.65
N ALA A 193 0.25 -20.59 7.72
CA ALA A 193 -1.15 -20.19 7.82
C ALA A 193 -2.08 -21.44 7.84
N ILE A 194 -1.76 -22.45 7.04
CA ILE A 194 -2.48 -23.74 7.02
C ILE A 194 -2.23 -24.50 8.32
N GLU A 195 -0.96 -24.64 8.75
CA GLU A 195 -0.58 -25.35 9.98
C GLU A 195 -1.28 -24.79 11.23
N ARG A 196 -1.44 -23.48 11.29
CA ARG A 196 -1.95 -22.76 12.45
C ARG A 196 -3.40 -22.28 12.30
N ASP A 197 -4.06 -22.65 11.21
CA ASP A 197 -5.42 -22.23 10.84
C ASP A 197 -5.62 -20.70 10.91
N LEU A 198 -4.69 -19.96 10.29
CA LEU A 198 -4.71 -18.50 10.26
C LEU A 198 -5.42 -17.97 9.02
N ILE A 199 -6.05 -16.81 9.16
CA ILE A 199 -6.51 -16.01 8.03
C ILE A 199 -5.31 -15.22 7.48
N VAL A 200 -5.24 -15.05 6.15
CA VAL A 200 -4.29 -14.15 5.53
C VAL A 200 -5.04 -12.98 4.87
N LEU A 201 -4.70 -11.77 5.27
CA LEU A 201 -5.17 -10.54 4.65
C LEU A 201 -4.03 -9.97 3.81
N THR A 202 -4.21 -9.91 2.49
CA THR A 202 -3.19 -9.39 1.58
C THR A 202 -3.57 -8.03 1.04
N ASP A 203 -2.66 -7.06 1.12
CA ASP A 203 -2.76 -5.78 0.41
C ASP A 203 -1.95 -5.87 -0.88
N GLU A 204 -2.64 -5.98 -2.00
CA GLU A 204 -2.11 -6.25 -3.33
C GLU A 204 -2.28 -5.05 -4.29
N VAL A 205 -2.44 -3.83 -3.76
CA VAL A 205 -2.74 -2.61 -4.56
C VAL A 205 -1.69 -2.28 -5.63
N TYR A 206 -0.50 -2.87 -5.56
CA TYR A 206 0.58 -2.71 -6.53
C TYR A 206 0.73 -3.93 -7.46
N GLU A 207 -0.27 -4.79 -7.56
CA GLU A 207 -0.25 -6.08 -8.29
C GLU A 207 0.28 -5.98 -9.74
N HIS A 208 0.00 -4.86 -10.44
CA HIS A 208 0.47 -4.59 -11.80
C HIS A 208 1.74 -3.74 -11.87
N LEU A 209 2.28 -3.28 -10.76
CA LEU A 209 3.43 -2.37 -10.75
C LEU A 209 4.70 -3.12 -10.35
N THR A 210 5.10 -4.08 -11.20
CA THR A 210 6.29 -4.92 -11.01
C THR A 210 7.25 -4.76 -12.18
N PHE A 211 8.57 -4.82 -11.92
CA PHE A 211 9.65 -4.51 -12.85
C PHE A 211 10.67 -5.65 -12.92
N ASP A 212 11.59 -5.59 -13.89
CA ASP A 212 12.73 -6.50 -14.02
C ASP A 212 12.33 -7.99 -14.06
N GLY A 213 11.14 -8.28 -14.61
CA GLY A 213 10.62 -9.65 -14.66
C GLY A 213 10.07 -10.18 -13.35
N ALA A 214 10.04 -9.38 -12.28
CA ALA A 214 9.35 -9.75 -11.06
C ALA A 214 7.85 -9.93 -11.32
N ARG A 215 7.25 -10.94 -10.69
CA ARG A 215 5.82 -11.24 -10.84
C ARG A 215 5.13 -11.20 -9.50
N HIS A 216 4.00 -10.52 -9.47
CA HIS A 216 3.10 -10.60 -8.33
C HIS A 216 2.48 -12.01 -8.23
N ILE A 217 2.45 -12.55 -7.01
CA ILE A 217 1.88 -13.86 -6.69
C ILE A 217 0.77 -13.60 -5.65
N PRO A 218 -0.52 -13.68 -6.04
CA PRO A 218 -1.60 -13.59 -5.07
C PRO A 218 -1.55 -14.76 -4.07
N MET A 219 -1.66 -14.48 -2.79
CA MET A 219 -1.68 -15.52 -1.76
C MET A 219 -2.82 -16.51 -1.98
N ALA A 220 -3.97 -16.05 -2.43
CA ALA A 220 -5.14 -16.87 -2.70
C ALA A 220 -4.93 -17.91 -3.83
N ALA A 221 -3.89 -17.72 -4.68
CA ALA A 221 -3.58 -18.66 -5.76
C ALA A 221 -2.75 -19.87 -5.30
N LEU A 222 -2.18 -19.84 -4.09
CA LEU A 222 -1.44 -20.97 -3.54
C LEU A 222 -2.40 -22.07 -3.06
N PRO A 223 -2.00 -23.35 -3.17
CA PRO A 223 -2.82 -24.46 -2.69
C PRO A 223 -3.22 -24.30 -1.21
N GLY A 224 -4.50 -24.51 -0.88
CA GLY A 224 -5.02 -24.39 0.47
C GLY A 224 -5.15 -22.96 1.02
N MET A 225 -4.94 -21.92 0.16
CA MET A 225 -5.03 -20.54 0.61
C MET A 225 -6.30 -19.81 0.16
N ARG A 226 -6.99 -20.32 -0.88
CA ARG A 226 -8.21 -19.69 -1.42
C ARG A 226 -9.31 -19.49 -0.36
N GLU A 227 -9.48 -20.46 0.52
CA GLU A 227 -10.53 -20.51 1.55
C GLU A 227 -10.19 -19.75 2.83
N ARG A 228 -8.97 -19.19 2.94
CA ARG A 228 -8.52 -18.44 4.13
C ARG A 228 -7.89 -17.08 3.81
N THR A 229 -7.91 -16.63 2.55
CA THR A 229 -7.31 -15.37 2.13
C THR A 229 -8.39 -14.35 1.81
N LEU A 230 -8.20 -13.12 2.29
CA LEU A 230 -8.84 -11.91 1.80
C LEU A 230 -7.79 -11.08 1.04
N SER A 231 -7.96 -10.92 -0.27
CA SER A 231 -7.10 -10.09 -1.11
C SER A 231 -7.71 -8.71 -1.29
N ILE A 232 -6.94 -7.65 -0.97
CA ILE A 232 -7.33 -6.25 -1.12
C ILE A 232 -6.60 -5.65 -2.31
N SER A 233 -7.33 -4.91 -3.16
CA SER A 233 -6.73 -4.08 -4.20
C SER A 233 -7.53 -2.78 -4.42
N SER A 234 -7.09 -1.93 -5.35
CA SER A 234 -7.79 -0.68 -5.64
C SER A 234 -7.45 -0.11 -7.02
N GLY A 235 -8.41 0.57 -7.64
CA GLY A 235 -8.18 1.30 -8.88
C GLY A 235 -7.24 2.51 -8.75
N GLY A 236 -7.07 3.01 -7.52
CA GLY A 236 -6.29 4.22 -7.27
C GLY A 236 -4.83 4.14 -7.68
N LYS A 237 -4.21 2.95 -7.58
CA LYS A 237 -2.79 2.74 -7.89
C LYS A 237 -2.58 2.42 -9.37
N THR A 238 -3.42 1.57 -9.92
CA THR A 238 -3.32 1.12 -11.32
C THR A 238 -3.73 2.20 -12.31
N PHE A 239 -4.76 3.00 -11.97
CA PHE A 239 -5.36 3.97 -12.88
C PHE A 239 -5.10 5.44 -12.50
N ASN A 240 -4.14 5.74 -11.62
CA ASN A 240 -3.81 7.10 -11.17
C ASN A 240 -5.01 7.84 -10.55
N THR A 241 -5.94 7.13 -9.92
CA THR A 241 -7.17 7.68 -9.33
C THR A 241 -7.20 7.60 -7.81
N THR A 242 -6.09 7.89 -7.17
CA THR A 242 -5.92 7.72 -5.71
C THR A 242 -6.95 8.50 -4.90
N GLY A 243 -7.43 9.64 -5.40
CA GLY A 243 -8.46 10.48 -4.79
C GLY A 243 -9.88 9.95 -4.93
N TRP A 244 -10.15 9.03 -5.86
CA TRP A 244 -11.51 8.50 -6.10
C TRP A 244 -11.95 7.50 -5.04
N LYS A 245 -11.02 6.92 -4.33
CA LYS A 245 -11.29 6.00 -3.22
C LYS A 245 -12.17 4.81 -3.62
N VAL A 246 -11.85 4.16 -4.75
CA VAL A 246 -12.49 2.90 -5.17
C VAL A 246 -11.50 1.76 -4.95
N GLY A 247 -11.84 0.86 -4.05
CA GLY A 247 -11.10 -0.36 -3.76
C GLY A 247 -12.05 -1.54 -3.64
N TRP A 248 -11.49 -2.71 -3.43
CA TRP A 248 -12.24 -3.94 -3.23
C TRP A 248 -11.47 -4.93 -2.38
N LEU A 249 -12.19 -5.91 -1.85
CA LEU A 249 -11.62 -7.13 -1.32
C LEU A 249 -12.30 -8.35 -1.94
N CYS A 250 -11.52 -9.41 -2.13
CA CYS A 250 -11.97 -10.69 -2.65
C CYS A 250 -11.61 -11.80 -1.66
N GLY A 251 -12.49 -12.78 -1.50
CA GLY A 251 -12.22 -13.94 -0.63
C GLY A 251 -13.45 -14.79 -0.39
N PRO A 252 -13.36 -15.81 0.49
CA PRO A 252 -14.48 -16.69 0.78
C PRO A 252 -15.64 -15.94 1.44
N PRO A 253 -16.89 -16.32 1.15
CA PRO A 253 -18.09 -15.59 1.59
C PRO A 253 -18.14 -15.28 3.09
N PRO A 254 -17.76 -16.17 4.03
CA PRO A 254 -17.79 -15.84 5.45
C PRO A 254 -16.86 -14.68 5.84
N LEU A 255 -15.66 -14.62 5.25
CA LEU A 255 -14.70 -13.56 5.53
C LEU A 255 -15.13 -12.24 4.88
N VAL A 256 -15.63 -12.28 3.64
CA VAL A 256 -16.21 -11.12 2.96
C VAL A 256 -17.42 -10.57 3.74
N GLN A 257 -18.28 -11.44 4.25
CA GLN A 257 -19.44 -11.02 5.04
C GLN A 257 -19.03 -10.35 6.37
N ALA A 258 -17.99 -10.84 7.04
CA ALA A 258 -17.45 -10.21 8.25
C ALA A 258 -16.95 -8.77 7.95
N ALA A 259 -16.13 -8.61 6.92
CA ALA A 259 -15.64 -7.30 6.47
C ALA A 259 -16.79 -6.37 6.06
N ARG A 260 -17.78 -6.88 5.32
CA ARG A 260 -18.98 -6.15 4.91
C ARG A 260 -19.80 -5.66 6.10
N THR A 261 -19.96 -6.47 7.14
CA THR A 261 -20.71 -6.11 8.34
C THR A 261 -20.08 -4.89 9.03
N ALA A 262 -18.76 -4.85 9.18
CA ALA A 262 -18.06 -3.69 9.72
C ALA A 262 -18.14 -2.48 8.76
N LYS A 263 -17.83 -2.68 7.48
CA LYS A 263 -17.84 -1.63 6.44
C LYS A 263 -19.18 -0.90 6.34
N GLN A 264 -20.29 -1.61 6.50
CA GLN A 264 -21.65 -1.03 6.45
C GLN A 264 -21.84 0.13 7.44
N PHE A 265 -21.13 0.12 8.56
CA PHE A 265 -21.23 1.16 9.59
C PHE A 265 -20.04 2.16 9.56
N LEU A 266 -19.07 1.99 8.64
CA LEU A 266 -18.00 2.96 8.41
C LEU A 266 -18.44 4.02 7.39
N THR A 267 -18.67 3.63 6.14
CA THR A 267 -19.03 4.55 5.05
C THR A 267 -20.36 4.20 4.39
N TYR A 268 -20.96 3.07 4.75
CA TYR A 268 -22.18 2.51 4.14
C TYR A 268 -21.94 2.01 2.71
N VAL A 269 -21.70 2.92 1.75
CA VAL A 269 -21.48 2.62 0.33
C VAL A 269 -20.26 3.39 -0.19
N SER A 270 -19.69 2.91 -1.29
CA SER A 270 -18.64 3.62 -2.02
C SER A 270 -19.25 4.50 -3.12
N SER A 271 -18.47 5.48 -3.59
CA SER A 271 -18.82 6.46 -4.62
C SER A 271 -19.42 5.83 -5.88
N GLY A 272 -20.70 6.14 -6.18
CA GLY A 272 -21.46 5.56 -7.28
C GLY A 272 -20.83 5.82 -8.67
N PRO A 273 -20.59 7.08 -9.05
CA PRO A 273 -20.11 7.42 -10.42
C PRO A 273 -18.74 6.86 -10.77
N PHE A 274 -17.86 6.62 -9.77
CA PHE A 274 -16.51 6.13 -10.03
C PHE A 274 -16.44 4.59 -10.20
N GLN A 275 -17.43 3.86 -9.69
CA GLN A 275 -17.42 2.40 -9.80
C GLN A 275 -17.51 1.90 -11.25
N PRO A 276 -18.44 2.38 -12.10
CA PRO A 276 -18.47 2.00 -13.52
C PRO A 276 -17.18 2.36 -14.26
N ALA A 277 -16.57 3.48 -13.92
CA ALA A 277 -15.34 3.93 -14.55
C ALA A 277 -14.16 3.00 -14.21
N ILE A 278 -14.03 2.57 -12.95
CA ILE A 278 -13.01 1.58 -12.59
C ILE A 278 -13.29 0.23 -13.24
N ALA A 279 -14.55 -0.15 -13.46
CA ALA A 279 -14.89 -1.35 -14.22
C ALA A 279 -14.40 -1.27 -15.68
N VAL A 280 -14.52 -0.10 -16.32
CA VAL A 280 -13.92 0.16 -17.65
C VAL A 280 -12.40 0.04 -17.59
N GLY A 281 -11.76 0.62 -16.56
CA GLY A 281 -10.31 0.50 -16.35
C GLY A 281 -9.85 -0.96 -16.26
N LEU A 282 -10.54 -1.79 -15.48
CA LEU A 282 -10.21 -3.21 -15.32
C LEU A 282 -10.39 -4.03 -16.61
N ALA A 283 -11.18 -3.54 -17.55
CA ALA A 283 -11.41 -4.14 -18.85
C ALA A 283 -10.48 -3.62 -19.97
N LEU A 284 -9.54 -2.73 -19.64
CA LEU A 284 -8.52 -2.27 -20.61
C LEU A 284 -7.67 -3.46 -21.08
N PRO A 285 -7.12 -3.39 -22.31
CA PRO A 285 -6.23 -4.44 -22.83
C PRO A 285 -5.01 -4.66 -21.91
N ASP A 286 -4.47 -5.88 -21.87
CA ASP A 286 -3.29 -6.25 -21.09
C ASP A 286 -2.09 -5.31 -21.34
N GLN A 287 -1.99 -4.82 -22.60
CA GLN A 287 -0.94 -3.87 -22.96
C GLN A 287 -0.94 -2.60 -22.10
N PHE A 288 -2.12 -2.11 -21.69
CA PHE A 288 -2.21 -0.97 -20.77
C PHE A 288 -1.46 -1.23 -19.46
N PHE A 289 -1.67 -2.40 -18.85
CA PHE A 289 -1.04 -2.76 -17.57
C PHE A 289 0.47 -2.95 -17.73
N HIS A 290 0.90 -3.53 -18.85
CA HIS A 290 2.32 -3.64 -19.18
C HIS A 290 2.97 -2.28 -19.43
N ASP A 291 2.28 -1.37 -20.11
CA ASP A 291 2.79 -0.02 -20.38
C ASP A 291 2.93 0.81 -19.10
N VAL A 292 1.99 0.68 -18.16
CA VAL A 292 2.08 1.32 -16.82
C VAL A 292 3.29 0.82 -16.05
N ALA A 293 3.53 -0.49 -16.04
CA ALA A 293 4.71 -1.06 -15.39
C ALA A 293 6.01 -0.59 -16.06
N ALA A 294 6.07 -0.61 -17.39
CA ALA A 294 7.23 -0.17 -18.16
C ALA A 294 7.54 1.32 -17.98
N ASP A 295 6.52 2.18 -17.95
CA ASP A 295 6.67 3.63 -17.67
C ASP A 295 7.24 3.86 -16.27
N LEU A 296 6.74 3.15 -15.26
CA LEU A 296 7.25 3.28 -13.90
C LEU A 296 8.67 2.71 -13.75
N GLN A 297 8.99 1.61 -14.44
CA GLN A 297 10.35 1.09 -14.49
C GLN A 297 11.31 2.13 -15.09
N ALA A 298 10.94 2.76 -16.22
CA ALA A 298 11.74 3.81 -16.84
C ALA A 298 11.95 5.01 -15.91
N LYS A 299 10.91 5.44 -15.19
CA LYS A 299 10.98 6.52 -14.20
C LYS A 299 11.89 6.16 -13.01
N ARG A 300 11.83 4.92 -12.53
CA ARG A 300 12.75 4.39 -11.52
C ARG A 300 14.20 4.47 -12.02
N ASP A 301 14.46 3.88 -13.19
CA ASP A 301 15.78 3.81 -13.79
C ASP A 301 16.37 5.20 -14.10
N HIS A 302 15.49 6.18 -14.28
CA HIS A 302 15.85 7.58 -14.46
C HIS A 302 16.23 8.27 -13.15
N LEU A 303 15.48 8.06 -12.06
CA LEU A 303 15.73 8.70 -10.77
C LEU A 303 16.93 8.11 -10.02
N LEU A 304 17.12 6.78 -10.03
CA LEU A 304 18.08 6.09 -9.18
C LEU A 304 19.54 6.57 -9.39
N PRO A 305 20.05 6.78 -10.62
CA PRO A 305 21.39 7.34 -10.84
C PRO A 305 21.56 8.72 -10.20
N GLY A 306 20.54 9.57 -10.24
CA GLY A 306 20.54 10.89 -9.62
C GLY A 306 20.66 10.81 -8.10
N LEU A 307 19.90 9.92 -7.45
CA LEU A 307 20.02 9.68 -6.01
C LEU A 307 21.41 9.16 -5.61
N ARG A 308 21.97 8.18 -6.36
CA ARG A 308 23.32 7.66 -6.11
C ARG A 308 24.38 8.73 -6.29
N ALA A 309 24.29 9.55 -7.35
CA ALA A 309 25.18 10.68 -7.60
C ALA A 309 25.08 11.77 -6.51
N ALA A 310 23.90 11.94 -5.90
CA ALA A 310 23.69 12.81 -4.75
C ALA A 310 24.22 12.23 -3.43
N GLY A 311 24.79 11.03 -3.42
CA GLY A 311 25.44 10.40 -2.27
C GLY A 311 24.54 9.51 -1.41
N PHE A 312 23.35 9.20 -1.82
CA PHE A 312 22.52 8.22 -1.13
C PHE A 312 22.99 6.78 -1.43
N ASP A 313 22.95 5.92 -0.42
CA ASP A 313 23.05 4.48 -0.63
C ASP A 313 21.64 3.94 -0.95
N VAL A 314 21.39 3.68 -2.24
CA VAL A 314 20.04 3.40 -2.77
C VAL A 314 19.83 1.91 -2.90
N TYR A 315 18.78 1.41 -2.26
CA TYR A 315 18.41 -0.01 -2.34
C TYR A 315 17.59 -0.30 -3.60
N ASP A 316 17.78 -1.50 -4.15
CA ASP A 316 17.08 -1.93 -5.34
C ASP A 316 15.58 -2.14 -5.05
N THR A 317 14.75 -1.74 -6.02
CA THR A 317 13.30 -1.90 -5.97
C THR A 317 12.82 -2.53 -7.27
N SER A 318 12.03 -3.58 -7.17
CA SER A 318 11.48 -4.32 -8.32
C SER A 318 9.96 -4.14 -8.48
N ALA A 319 9.35 -3.29 -7.66
CA ALA A 319 7.92 -3.04 -7.71
C ALA A 319 7.51 -1.73 -7.04
N THR A 320 6.23 -1.40 -7.12
CA THR A 320 5.61 -0.19 -6.60
C THR A 320 6.07 1.05 -7.37
N TYR A 321 6.13 2.19 -6.73
CA TYR A 321 6.76 3.42 -7.24
C TYR A 321 7.57 4.13 -6.15
N PHE A 322 8.10 3.34 -5.21
CA PHE A 322 8.93 3.83 -4.12
C PHE A 322 10.33 3.24 -4.20
N VAL A 323 11.29 4.03 -3.75
CA VAL A 323 12.65 3.60 -3.50
C VAL A 323 13.07 4.04 -2.11
N THR A 324 13.71 3.13 -1.39
CA THR A 324 14.32 3.41 -0.09
C THR A 324 15.82 3.66 -0.24
N ALA A 325 16.33 4.65 0.46
CA ALA A 325 17.73 4.99 0.47
C ALA A 325 18.25 5.22 1.90
N ASP A 326 19.49 4.83 2.14
CA ASP A 326 20.23 5.10 3.36
C ASP A 326 20.92 6.47 3.26
N ILE A 327 20.74 7.31 4.28
CA ILE A 327 21.28 8.66 4.33
C ILE A 327 22.61 8.76 5.06
N ARG A 328 23.12 7.70 5.68
CA ARG A 328 24.37 7.74 6.48
C ARG A 328 25.59 8.25 5.73
N PRO A 329 25.75 8.04 4.42
CA PRO A 329 26.81 8.70 3.66
C PRO A 329 26.71 10.23 3.64
N LEU A 330 25.49 10.80 3.75
CA LEU A 330 25.22 12.24 3.75
C LEU A 330 25.03 12.80 5.15
N ARG A 331 24.57 11.95 6.08
CA ARG A 331 24.30 12.28 7.48
C ARG A 331 24.70 11.12 8.39
N PRO A 332 25.95 11.12 8.91
CA PRO A 332 26.51 9.97 9.66
C PRO A 332 25.75 9.60 10.94
N ASP A 333 25.01 10.52 11.58
CA ASP A 333 24.16 10.24 12.73
C ASP A 333 22.90 9.45 12.38
N GLY A 334 22.57 9.36 11.09
CA GLY A 334 21.44 8.60 10.57
C GLY A 334 20.06 9.15 11.00
N ASP A 335 19.93 10.44 11.34
CA ASP A 335 18.66 11.02 11.72
C ASP A 335 17.81 11.38 10.51
N GLY A 336 17.00 10.41 10.01
CA GLY A 336 16.13 10.56 8.85
C GLY A 336 15.02 11.57 9.05
N MET A 337 14.50 11.72 10.28
CA MET A 337 13.48 12.71 10.58
C MET A 337 14.02 14.13 10.42
N ALA A 338 15.16 14.43 11.03
CA ALA A 338 15.80 15.73 10.90
C ALA A 338 16.25 15.97 9.45
N PHE A 339 16.81 14.95 8.79
CA PHE A 339 17.24 15.04 7.39
C PHE A 339 16.07 15.43 6.47
N CYS A 340 14.92 14.75 6.55
CA CYS A 340 13.76 15.05 5.70
C CYS A 340 13.17 16.45 5.96
N ARG A 341 13.22 16.95 7.19
CA ARG A 341 12.77 18.30 7.52
C ARG A 341 13.70 19.40 7.00
N GLU A 342 15.00 19.13 6.95
CA GLU A 342 16.02 20.05 6.43
C GLU A 342 16.13 20.01 4.90
N LEU A 343 15.78 18.89 4.28
CA LEU A 343 15.98 18.64 2.84
C LEU A 343 15.34 19.71 1.93
N PRO A 344 14.11 20.21 2.18
CA PRO A 344 13.50 21.29 1.41
C PRO A 344 14.36 22.57 1.39
N ASP A 345 14.88 23.00 2.53
CA ASP A 345 15.70 24.21 2.62
C ASP A 345 17.10 24.01 2.00
N ARG A 346 17.63 22.77 2.06
CA ARG A 346 18.95 22.42 1.55
C ARG A 346 18.98 22.30 0.02
N CYS A 347 17.94 21.73 -0.57
CA CYS A 347 17.93 21.43 -2.01
C CYS A 347 16.54 21.55 -2.69
N GLY A 348 15.49 21.93 -1.98
CA GLY A 348 14.17 22.10 -2.56
C GLY A 348 13.48 20.79 -2.97
N VAL A 349 13.73 19.67 -2.26
CA VAL A 349 13.09 18.38 -2.47
C VAL A 349 12.55 17.85 -1.15
N VAL A 350 11.40 17.16 -1.19
CA VAL A 350 10.81 16.49 -0.01
C VAL A 350 10.85 14.98 -0.18
N ALA A 351 11.27 14.29 0.88
CA ALA A 351 11.24 12.83 1.03
C ALA A 351 10.45 12.44 2.29
N ILE A 352 10.23 11.16 2.52
CA ILE A 352 9.60 10.63 3.75
C ILE A 352 10.64 9.89 4.59
N PRO A 353 10.78 10.20 5.89
CA PRO A 353 11.61 9.41 6.78
C PRO A 353 10.97 8.04 7.04
N ASN A 354 11.69 6.96 6.77
CA ASN A 354 11.15 5.61 6.90
C ASN A 354 10.90 5.19 8.37
N GLU A 355 11.52 5.84 9.33
CA GLU A 355 11.30 5.59 10.77
C GLU A 355 9.81 5.52 11.13
N VAL A 356 8.97 6.35 10.50
CA VAL A 356 7.53 6.39 10.77
C VAL A 356 6.79 5.13 10.31
N LEU A 357 7.37 4.39 9.37
CA LEU A 357 6.80 3.17 8.78
C LEU A 357 7.26 1.90 9.53
N TYR A 358 8.14 2.03 10.51
CA TYR A 358 8.63 0.91 11.31
C TYR A 358 7.98 0.87 12.70
N LEU A 359 7.64 -0.32 13.18
CA LEU A 359 7.33 -0.54 14.59
C LEU A 359 8.59 -0.45 15.43
N ASP A 360 9.69 -1.07 14.97
CA ASP A 360 11.03 -0.83 15.49
C ASP A 360 11.63 0.44 14.85
N LYS A 361 11.34 1.59 15.47
CA LYS A 361 11.79 2.91 14.97
C LYS A 361 13.29 2.98 14.69
N ALA A 362 14.11 2.29 15.49
CA ALA A 362 15.56 2.30 15.34
C ALA A 362 16.01 1.67 14.01
N ALA A 363 15.30 0.65 13.53
CA ALA A 363 15.61 -0.03 12.28
C ALA A 363 15.40 0.87 11.03
N GLY A 364 14.40 1.78 11.10
CA GLY A 364 14.10 2.71 10.01
C GLY A 364 14.76 4.08 10.10
N ARG A 365 15.48 4.40 11.21
CA ARG A 365 15.93 5.74 11.54
C ARG A 365 16.81 6.39 10.46
N HIS A 366 17.68 5.60 9.83
CA HIS A 366 18.63 6.06 8.83
C HIS A 366 18.13 5.95 7.38
N LEU A 367 16.87 5.58 7.20
CA LEU A 367 16.28 5.33 5.89
C LEU A 367 15.27 6.42 5.53
N VAL A 368 15.26 6.76 4.24
CA VAL A 368 14.29 7.69 3.65
C VAL A 368 13.67 7.05 2.41
N ARG A 369 12.43 7.46 2.09
CA ARG A 369 11.71 6.97 0.92
C ARG A 369 11.44 8.10 -0.05
N PHE A 370 11.71 7.84 -1.34
CA PHE A 370 11.34 8.68 -2.47
C PHE A 370 10.28 7.98 -3.32
N ALA A 371 9.35 8.76 -3.91
CA ALA A 371 8.39 8.28 -4.89
C ALA A 371 8.81 8.73 -6.29
N PHE A 372 8.85 7.80 -7.23
CA PHE A 372 9.22 8.09 -8.63
C PHE A 372 8.03 8.09 -9.60
N CYS A 373 6.80 8.11 -9.11
CA CYS A 373 5.58 8.21 -9.92
C CYS A 373 5.28 9.64 -10.40
N LYS A 374 6.31 10.35 -10.83
CA LYS A 374 6.20 11.73 -11.32
C LYS A 374 6.59 11.78 -12.80
N ARG A 375 6.27 12.89 -13.47
CA ARG A 375 6.75 13.10 -14.84
C ARG A 375 8.28 13.16 -14.87
N ILE A 376 8.87 12.73 -15.98
CA ILE A 376 10.35 12.66 -16.12
C ILE A 376 10.99 14.01 -15.87
N GLU A 377 10.39 15.12 -16.35
CA GLU A 377 10.91 16.47 -16.15
C GLU A 377 10.98 16.86 -14.67
N VAL A 378 10.02 16.38 -13.85
CA VAL A 378 10.00 16.60 -12.40
C VAL A 378 11.08 15.77 -11.72
N LEU A 379 11.32 14.54 -12.18
CA LEU A 379 12.37 13.66 -11.67
C LEU A 379 13.76 14.20 -12.02
N ASP A 380 13.96 14.74 -13.25
CA ASP A 380 15.16 15.41 -13.69
C ASP A 380 15.50 16.61 -12.80
N GLU A 381 14.54 17.47 -12.59
CA GLU A 381 14.71 18.63 -11.74
C GLU A 381 15.02 18.24 -10.30
N ALA A 382 14.34 17.22 -9.78
CA ALA A 382 14.61 16.71 -8.44
C ALA A 382 16.03 16.15 -8.31
N ALA A 383 16.49 15.37 -9.30
CA ALA A 383 17.85 14.83 -9.32
C ALA A 383 18.92 15.94 -9.37
N GLN A 384 18.69 16.98 -10.19
CA GLN A 384 19.57 18.15 -10.26
C GLN A 384 19.64 18.90 -8.93
N ARG A 385 18.50 19.11 -8.27
CA ARG A 385 18.44 19.76 -6.95
C ARG A 385 19.14 18.93 -5.89
N LEU A 386 18.90 17.61 -5.85
CA LEU A 386 19.55 16.68 -4.91
C LEU A 386 21.09 16.65 -5.07
N ALA A 387 21.61 16.81 -6.29
CA ALA A 387 23.04 16.87 -6.55
C ALA A 387 23.75 18.07 -5.85
N THR A 388 22.99 19.05 -5.34
CA THR A 388 23.58 20.16 -4.56
C THR A 388 23.91 19.80 -3.11
N LEU A 389 23.48 18.64 -2.62
CA LEU A 389 23.71 18.19 -1.24
C LEU A 389 25.20 17.96 -0.91
N HIS A 390 26.03 17.72 -1.92
CA HIS A 390 27.49 17.55 -1.78
C HIS A 390 28.29 18.86 -1.80
N ARG A 391 27.62 19.99 -1.99
CA ARG A 391 28.26 21.32 -2.00
C ARG A 391 28.08 22.01 -0.66
#